data_656ceb6c6d945a6260ee44b6b3283dc4
#
_entry.id   656ceb6c6d945a6260ee44b6b3283dc4
#
_cell.length_a   1.000
_cell.length_b   1.000
_cell.length_c   1.000
_cell.angle_alpha   90.00
_cell.angle_beta   90.00
_cell.angle_gamma   90.00
#
_symmetry.space_group_name_H-M   'P 1'
#
loop_
_entity.id
_entity.type
_entity.pdbx_description
1 polymer ?
#
loop_
_entity_poly.entity_id
_entity_poly.type
_entity_poly.pdbx_seq_one_letter_code
_entity_poly.pdbx_strand_id
1 'polypeptide(L)'
;MISGRNRFTAALRQMDASWPLPEAAVLFARAGVPVFPCAPGGKQPITRRGFHDATTDVAQVEAWWARFPAANIGMPTGAASGVVVVDVDVHGVNGYDAFTRARRAGLVDGWETLVRSPTGGLHIYYPAAPGGEQPSWQAGKAGIDFRGDRGYIIVPPSRRRIDGQHVLYNPTAFAPTDSRTLEAGRLRDFLDPKPPPRPRRTGPTAAPEAMADRLAAWVARRQEGERNAGLFWAACKLAENGLPRDDALDVLQAAAAHAGLGEREITTTVRSAYRAVGTAPPTATGAGSRFGASRPVVRAAPARGLG
;
A
#
# COMPACT_ATOMS: atom_id res chain seq x y z
N MET A 1 20.21 7.49 -26.58
CA MET A 1 19.06 6.85 -25.89
C MET A 1 18.08 7.96 -25.58
N ILE A 2 16.89 7.94 -26.18
CA ILE A 2 15.86 8.95 -25.95
C ILE A 2 15.42 8.78 -24.50
N SER A 3 15.72 9.78 -23.67
CA SER A 3 15.24 9.87 -22.27
C SER A 3 13.71 9.71 -22.31
N GLY A 4 13.24 8.54 -21.88
CA GLY A 4 11.85 8.17 -22.03
C GLY A 4 10.99 8.90 -21.01
N ARG A 5 10.40 10.02 -21.42
CA ARG A 5 9.23 10.55 -20.71
C ARG A 5 8.22 9.43 -20.58
N ASN A 6 7.66 9.27 -19.41
CA ASN A 6 6.67 8.24 -19.18
C ASN A 6 5.51 8.40 -20.18
N ARG A 7 4.99 7.27 -20.67
CA ARG A 7 3.90 7.21 -21.66
C ARG A 7 2.66 8.00 -21.21
N PHE A 8 2.35 7.96 -19.91
CA PHE A 8 1.26 8.71 -19.32
C PHE A 8 1.46 10.22 -19.49
N THR A 9 2.60 10.76 -19.07
CA THR A 9 2.92 12.19 -19.19
C THR A 9 2.94 12.64 -20.66
N ALA A 10 3.44 11.79 -21.56
CA ALA A 10 3.45 12.07 -23.00
C ALA A 10 2.03 12.15 -23.59
N ALA A 11 1.15 11.23 -23.22
CA ALA A 11 -0.25 11.25 -23.61
C ALA A 11 -0.99 12.45 -23.02
N LEU A 12 -0.79 12.73 -21.72
CA LEU A 12 -1.46 13.82 -21.04
C LEU A 12 -1.12 15.20 -21.63
N ARG A 13 0.09 15.39 -22.14
CA ARG A 13 0.50 16.64 -22.84
C ARG A 13 -0.23 16.90 -24.16
N GLN A 14 -0.87 15.88 -24.74
CA GLN A 14 -1.63 16.00 -25.99
C GLN A 14 -3.08 16.41 -25.75
N MET A 15 -3.51 16.40 -24.48
CA MET A 15 -4.90 16.70 -24.10
C MET A 15 -4.99 18.05 -23.40
N ASP A 16 -6.17 18.66 -23.50
CA ASP A 16 -6.59 19.75 -22.64
C ASP A 16 -7.82 19.35 -21.80
N ALA A 17 -8.28 20.27 -20.96
CA ALA A 17 -9.39 20.02 -20.04
C ALA A 17 -10.76 19.84 -20.76
N SER A 18 -10.89 20.19 -22.03
CA SER A 18 -12.11 20.08 -22.82
C SER A 18 -12.29 18.69 -23.45
N TRP A 19 -11.24 17.85 -23.44
CA TRP A 19 -11.31 16.53 -24.08
C TRP A 19 -12.41 15.65 -23.51
N PRO A 20 -13.21 14.99 -24.39
CA PRO A 20 -14.18 13.99 -23.94
C PRO A 20 -13.50 12.81 -23.26
N LEU A 21 -14.13 12.29 -22.20
CA LEU A 21 -13.59 11.13 -21.44
C LEU A 21 -13.36 9.89 -22.32
N PRO A 22 -14.25 9.53 -23.28
CA PRO A 22 -14.01 8.40 -24.18
C PRO A 22 -12.74 8.55 -25.01
N GLU A 23 -12.52 9.72 -25.60
CA GLU A 23 -11.36 10.00 -26.45
C GLU A 23 -10.05 9.99 -25.65
N ALA A 24 -10.09 10.58 -24.45
CA ALA A 24 -8.95 10.58 -23.54
C ALA A 24 -8.56 9.16 -23.09
N ALA A 25 -9.54 8.31 -22.76
CA ALA A 25 -9.29 6.93 -22.38
C ALA A 25 -8.67 6.12 -23.53
N VAL A 26 -9.15 6.32 -24.76
CA VAL A 26 -8.60 5.68 -25.97
C VAL A 26 -7.17 6.16 -26.23
N LEU A 27 -6.89 7.47 -26.06
CA LEU A 27 -5.53 7.99 -26.20
C LEU A 27 -4.56 7.36 -25.21
N PHE A 28 -4.95 7.22 -23.93
CA PHE A 28 -4.13 6.53 -22.94
C PHE A 28 -3.86 5.08 -23.35
N ALA A 29 -4.89 4.33 -23.73
CA ALA A 29 -4.73 2.95 -24.17
C ALA A 29 -3.77 2.82 -25.37
N ARG A 30 -3.92 3.67 -26.40
CA ARG A 30 -3.04 3.72 -27.57
C ARG A 30 -1.60 4.09 -27.21
N ALA A 31 -1.42 4.91 -26.20
CA ALA A 31 -0.10 5.24 -25.65
C ALA A 31 0.51 4.10 -24.81
N GLY A 32 -0.21 2.99 -24.62
CA GLY A 32 0.22 1.86 -23.80
C GLY A 32 0.11 2.12 -22.29
N VAL A 33 -0.80 3.02 -21.89
CA VAL A 33 -1.16 3.28 -20.49
C VAL A 33 -2.45 2.51 -20.18
N PRO A 34 -2.44 1.54 -19.27
CA PRO A 34 -3.63 0.79 -18.93
C PRO A 34 -4.64 1.67 -18.19
N VAL A 35 -5.90 1.59 -18.60
CA VAL A 35 -7.00 2.34 -18.00
C VAL A 35 -8.22 1.46 -17.73
N PHE A 36 -9.10 1.95 -16.88
CA PHE A 36 -10.40 1.31 -16.57
C PHE A 36 -11.43 2.37 -16.19
N PRO A 37 -12.73 2.11 -16.39
CA PRO A 37 -13.79 3.06 -16.07
C PRO A 37 -14.09 3.08 -14.57
N CYS A 38 -14.30 4.28 -14.04
CA CYS A 38 -14.80 4.55 -12.71
C CYS A 38 -16.17 5.23 -12.75
N ALA A 39 -16.92 5.15 -11.67
CA ALA A 39 -18.23 5.77 -11.55
C ALA A 39 -18.21 7.25 -12.00
N PRO A 40 -19.22 7.73 -12.73
CA PRO A 40 -19.32 9.13 -13.12
C PRO A 40 -19.23 10.08 -11.92
N GLY A 41 -18.30 11.02 -11.97
CA GLY A 41 -18.06 11.95 -10.85
C GLY A 41 -17.46 11.30 -9.59
N GLY A 42 -17.13 10.02 -9.62
CA GLY A 42 -16.60 9.24 -8.52
C GLY A 42 -15.20 8.70 -8.75
N LYS A 43 -14.74 7.89 -7.79
CA LYS A 43 -13.44 7.21 -7.85
C LYS A 43 -13.60 5.68 -7.93
N GLN A 44 -14.79 5.15 -7.65
CA GLN A 44 -15.02 3.71 -7.54
C GLN A 44 -14.98 3.04 -8.92
N PRO A 45 -14.17 1.97 -9.11
CA PRO A 45 -14.19 1.18 -10.33
C PRO A 45 -15.58 0.57 -10.59
N ILE A 46 -15.99 0.53 -11.87
CA ILE A 46 -17.25 -0.08 -12.29
C ILE A 46 -17.07 -1.36 -13.11
N THR A 47 -15.86 -1.85 -13.18
CA THR A 47 -15.48 -3.15 -13.78
C THR A 47 -15.67 -4.28 -12.77
N ARG A 48 -15.73 -5.51 -13.27
CA ARG A 48 -16.04 -6.70 -12.44
C ARG A 48 -14.97 -6.97 -11.36
N ARG A 49 -13.68 -6.83 -11.71
CA ARG A 49 -12.54 -7.08 -10.80
C ARG A 49 -11.89 -5.77 -10.32
N GLY A 50 -12.61 -4.65 -10.42
CA GLY A 50 -12.08 -3.35 -10.05
C GLY A 50 -10.91 -2.92 -10.95
N PHE A 51 -9.89 -2.27 -10.39
CA PHE A 51 -8.74 -1.80 -11.16
C PHE A 51 -7.88 -2.92 -11.76
N HIS A 52 -8.09 -4.18 -11.38
CA HIS A 52 -7.41 -5.34 -11.98
C HIS A 52 -7.87 -5.64 -13.42
N ASP A 53 -8.97 -5.04 -13.86
CA ASP A 53 -9.42 -5.14 -15.26
C ASP A 53 -8.77 -4.09 -16.17
N ALA A 54 -7.92 -3.21 -15.63
CA ALA A 54 -7.24 -2.19 -16.42
C ALA A 54 -6.54 -2.79 -17.65
N THR A 55 -6.70 -2.16 -18.80
CA THR A 55 -6.19 -2.67 -20.07
C THR A 55 -5.71 -1.55 -21.00
N THR A 56 -4.84 -1.91 -21.92
CA THR A 56 -4.43 -1.11 -23.08
C THR A 56 -5.11 -1.56 -24.38
N ASP A 57 -6.00 -2.56 -24.29
CA ASP A 57 -6.80 -2.99 -25.44
C ASP A 57 -7.80 -1.89 -25.81
N VAL A 58 -7.55 -1.25 -26.95
CA VAL A 58 -8.35 -0.12 -27.45
C VAL A 58 -9.80 -0.52 -27.67
N ALA A 59 -10.06 -1.72 -28.23
CA ALA A 59 -11.42 -2.17 -28.49
C ALA A 59 -12.21 -2.36 -27.19
N GLN A 60 -11.57 -2.91 -26.15
CA GLN A 60 -12.19 -3.05 -24.84
C GLN A 60 -12.44 -1.68 -24.19
N VAL A 61 -11.51 -0.74 -24.33
CA VAL A 61 -11.66 0.63 -23.80
C VAL A 61 -12.80 1.35 -24.52
N GLU A 62 -12.85 1.30 -25.85
CA GLU A 62 -13.95 1.86 -26.64
C GLU A 62 -15.31 1.27 -26.21
N ALA A 63 -15.40 -0.06 -26.03
CA ALA A 63 -16.62 -0.73 -25.58
C ALA A 63 -17.06 -0.25 -24.18
N TRP A 64 -16.15 -0.02 -23.26
CA TRP A 64 -16.48 0.49 -21.94
C TRP A 64 -17.06 1.91 -22.00
N TRP A 65 -16.38 2.82 -22.73
CA TRP A 65 -16.83 4.20 -22.78
C TRP A 65 -18.02 4.40 -23.72
N ALA A 66 -18.24 3.53 -24.70
CA ALA A 66 -19.53 3.50 -25.43
C ALA A 66 -20.70 3.20 -24.50
N ARG A 67 -20.51 2.29 -23.53
CA ARG A 67 -21.54 1.96 -22.54
C ARG A 67 -21.66 3.01 -21.41
N PHE A 68 -20.55 3.61 -20.99
CA PHE A 68 -20.44 4.54 -19.87
C PHE A 68 -19.70 5.82 -20.26
N PRO A 69 -20.24 6.67 -21.15
CA PRO A 69 -19.52 7.81 -21.71
C PRO A 69 -19.13 8.87 -20.68
N ALA A 70 -19.80 8.92 -19.53
CA ALA A 70 -19.50 9.82 -18.43
C ALA A 70 -18.57 9.21 -17.36
N ALA A 71 -18.08 7.97 -17.55
CA ALA A 71 -17.22 7.30 -16.60
C ALA A 71 -15.87 8.02 -16.48
N ASN A 72 -15.42 8.25 -15.26
CA ASN A 72 -14.06 8.74 -14.97
C ASN A 72 -13.01 7.70 -15.37
N ILE A 73 -11.79 8.15 -15.63
CA ILE A 73 -10.68 7.32 -16.05
C ILE A 73 -9.83 6.98 -14.82
N GLY A 74 -9.80 5.71 -14.45
CA GLY A 74 -8.86 5.17 -13.48
C GLY A 74 -7.62 4.62 -14.17
N MET A 75 -6.46 4.79 -13.57
CA MET A 75 -5.18 4.24 -14.01
C MET A 75 -4.53 3.49 -12.85
N PRO A 76 -4.16 2.20 -13.00
CA PRO A 76 -3.37 1.52 -11.99
C PRO A 76 -2.00 2.19 -11.86
N THR A 77 -1.43 2.21 -10.67
CA THR A 77 -0.11 2.79 -10.38
C THR A 77 0.96 1.72 -10.22
N GLY A 78 2.22 2.13 -10.12
CA GLY A 78 3.36 1.23 -10.01
C GLY A 78 3.83 0.69 -11.37
N ALA A 79 4.34 -0.53 -11.37
CA ALA A 79 4.90 -1.20 -12.55
C ALA A 79 3.89 -1.33 -13.70
N ALA A 80 2.58 -1.45 -13.41
CA ALA A 80 1.53 -1.63 -14.41
C ALA A 80 1.43 -0.46 -15.40
N SER A 81 1.58 0.78 -14.93
CA SER A 81 1.55 2.00 -15.77
C SER A 81 2.93 2.63 -15.96
N GLY A 82 3.94 2.19 -15.21
CA GLY A 82 5.25 2.83 -15.13
C GLY A 82 5.24 4.14 -14.35
N VAL A 83 4.18 4.40 -13.54
CA VAL A 83 3.98 5.66 -12.81
C VAL A 83 3.64 5.38 -11.35
N VAL A 84 4.25 6.14 -10.46
CA VAL A 84 3.85 6.22 -9.05
C VAL A 84 3.40 7.64 -8.71
N VAL A 85 2.56 7.79 -7.69
CA VAL A 85 1.98 9.10 -7.37
C VAL A 85 2.09 9.39 -5.88
N VAL A 86 2.54 10.58 -5.54
CA VAL A 86 2.35 11.17 -4.21
C VAL A 86 1.04 11.97 -4.25
N ASP A 87 0.08 11.56 -3.45
CA ASP A 87 -1.25 12.17 -3.36
C ASP A 87 -1.30 13.01 -2.08
N VAL A 88 -1.31 14.33 -2.25
CA VAL A 88 -1.40 15.31 -1.15
C VAL A 88 -2.85 15.66 -0.94
N ASP A 89 -3.40 15.24 0.19
CA ASP A 89 -4.80 15.49 0.56
C ASP A 89 -4.94 16.79 1.37
N VAL A 90 -6.13 17.38 1.33
CA VAL A 90 -6.51 18.58 2.11
C VAL A 90 -7.70 18.33 3.02
N HIS A 91 -8.22 17.10 3.05
CA HIS A 91 -9.34 16.72 3.90
C HIS A 91 -8.86 16.22 5.26
N GLY A 92 -9.35 16.84 6.32
CA GLY A 92 -8.98 16.51 7.70
C GLY A 92 -7.60 17.07 8.10
N VAL A 93 -6.55 16.69 7.40
CA VAL A 93 -5.18 17.21 7.59
C VAL A 93 -4.73 17.90 6.30
N ASN A 94 -4.14 19.10 6.43
CA ASN A 94 -3.56 19.79 5.28
C ASN A 94 -2.20 19.17 4.92
N GLY A 95 -2.18 18.30 3.92
CA GLY A 95 -0.98 17.61 3.45
C GLY A 95 0.09 18.54 2.84
N TYR A 96 -0.27 19.75 2.43
CA TYR A 96 0.70 20.71 1.86
C TYR A 96 1.80 21.10 2.83
N ASP A 97 1.54 21.13 4.13
CA ASP A 97 2.55 21.43 5.13
C ASP A 97 3.61 20.33 5.20
N ALA A 98 3.18 19.09 5.21
CA ALA A 98 4.06 17.93 5.19
C ALA A 98 4.81 17.83 3.85
N PHE A 99 4.13 18.06 2.74
CA PHE A 99 4.74 18.09 1.42
C PHE A 99 5.81 19.19 1.30
N THR A 100 5.54 20.39 1.85
CA THR A 100 6.51 21.49 1.87
C THR A 100 7.76 21.15 2.67
N ARG A 101 7.61 20.47 3.82
CA ARG A 101 8.76 19.98 4.60
C ARG A 101 9.57 18.92 3.82
N ALA A 102 8.88 17.96 3.19
CA ALA A 102 9.53 16.94 2.37
C ALA A 102 10.28 17.53 1.17
N ARG A 103 9.71 18.57 0.53
CA ARG A 103 10.36 19.30 -0.56
C ARG A 103 11.62 20.03 -0.09
N ARG A 104 11.58 20.72 1.06
CA ARG A 104 12.76 21.36 1.63
C ARG A 104 13.86 20.35 1.98
N ALA A 105 13.49 19.12 2.30
CA ALA A 105 14.41 18.03 2.57
C ALA A 105 14.90 17.31 1.28
N GLY A 106 14.50 17.75 0.08
CA GLY A 106 14.89 17.16 -1.19
C GLY A 106 14.32 15.75 -1.45
N LEU A 107 13.20 15.40 -0.78
CA LEU A 107 12.63 14.04 -0.83
C LEU A 107 11.59 13.85 -1.92
N VAL A 108 11.13 14.93 -2.56
CA VAL A 108 10.02 14.91 -3.54
C VAL A 108 10.38 15.60 -4.86
N ASP A 109 11.67 15.71 -5.15
CA ASP A 109 12.18 16.25 -6.42
C ASP A 109 12.11 15.20 -7.54
N GLY A 110 12.21 15.64 -8.78
CA GLY A 110 12.28 14.76 -9.97
C GLY A 110 10.93 14.26 -10.47
N TRP A 111 9.85 14.96 -10.15
CA TRP A 111 8.51 14.68 -10.67
C TRP A 111 8.38 14.97 -12.17
N GLU A 112 7.40 14.34 -12.81
CA GLU A 112 7.08 14.54 -14.24
C GLU A 112 5.89 15.48 -14.46
N THR A 113 4.86 15.34 -13.64
CA THR A 113 3.59 16.03 -13.83
C THR A 113 2.96 16.35 -12.49
N LEU A 114 2.37 17.52 -12.37
CA LEU A 114 1.52 17.92 -11.25
C LEU A 114 0.08 18.05 -11.73
N VAL A 115 -0.84 17.44 -10.99
CA VAL A 115 -2.28 17.51 -11.26
C VAL A 115 -2.99 17.97 -10.00
N ARG A 116 -3.71 19.07 -10.07
CA ARG A 116 -4.60 19.51 -8.98
C ARG A 116 -5.83 18.61 -8.94
N SER A 117 -6.12 18.04 -7.79
CA SER A 117 -7.34 17.27 -7.60
C SER A 117 -8.56 18.19 -7.42
N PRO A 118 -9.79 17.72 -7.72
CA PRO A 118 -11.02 18.51 -7.58
C PRO A 118 -11.26 19.08 -6.20
N THR A 119 -10.73 18.46 -5.17
CA THR A 119 -10.88 18.86 -3.77
C THR A 119 -9.79 19.82 -3.30
N GLY A 120 -8.90 20.27 -4.20
CA GLY A 120 -7.82 21.21 -3.89
C GLY A 120 -6.50 20.54 -3.50
N GLY A 121 -6.44 19.22 -3.40
CA GLY A 121 -5.21 18.45 -3.21
C GLY A 121 -4.33 18.42 -4.45
N LEU A 122 -3.23 17.68 -4.40
CA LEU A 122 -2.23 17.61 -5.47
C LEU A 122 -1.76 16.17 -5.68
N HIS A 123 -1.85 15.68 -6.92
CA HIS A 123 -1.20 14.46 -7.35
C HIS A 123 0.13 14.81 -8.03
N ILE A 124 1.22 14.25 -7.52
CA ILE A 124 2.56 14.43 -8.05
C ILE A 124 3.02 13.12 -8.65
N TYR A 125 3.25 13.11 -9.95
CA TYR A 125 3.55 11.91 -10.73
C TYR A 125 5.05 11.75 -10.93
N TYR A 126 5.55 10.53 -10.68
CA TYR A 126 6.96 10.15 -10.85
C TYR A 126 7.07 8.88 -11.69
N PRO A 127 8.21 8.65 -12.37
CA PRO A 127 8.49 7.35 -12.95
C PRO A 127 8.51 6.28 -11.86
N ALA A 128 7.91 5.12 -12.13
CA ALA A 128 8.08 3.95 -11.26
C ALA A 128 9.54 3.47 -11.28
N ALA A 129 10.02 2.97 -10.16
CA ALA A 129 11.38 2.44 -10.09
C ALA A 129 11.51 1.16 -10.94
N PRO A 130 12.55 1.03 -11.76
CA PRO A 130 12.77 -0.21 -12.50
C PRO A 130 13.21 -1.32 -11.56
N GLY A 131 12.64 -2.51 -11.73
CA GLY A 131 13.12 -3.74 -11.07
C GLY A 131 12.82 -3.90 -9.58
N GLY A 132 11.96 -3.05 -9.00
CA GLY A 132 11.57 -3.15 -7.59
C GLY A 132 10.07 -2.94 -7.39
N GLU A 133 9.48 -3.62 -6.42
CA GLU A 133 8.11 -3.38 -5.99
C GLU A 133 8.06 -2.13 -5.11
N GLN A 134 7.20 -1.18 -5.46
CA GLN A 134 6.94 0.03 -4.68
C GLN A 134 5.50 -0.03 -4.14
N PRO A 135 5.25 -0.74 -3.03
CA PRO A 135 3.90 -0.91 -2.51
C PRO A 135 3.28 0.43 -2.08
N SER A 136 1.97 0.57 -2.33
CA SER A 136 1.21 1.73 -1.85
C SER A 136 1.20 1.81 -0.33
N TRP A 137 1.22 3.02 0.22
CA TRP A 137 1.12 3.28 1.66
C TRP A 137 0.42 4.61 1.94
N GLN A 138 0.01 4.79 3.17
CA GLN A 138 -0.66 6.00 3.66
C GLN A 138 0.09 6.57 4.86
N ALA A 139 0.28 7.90 4.87
CA ALA A 139 0.73 8.68 6.01
C ALA A 139 -0.39 9.65 6.43
N GLY A 140 -1.50 9.11 6.92
CA GLY A 140 -2.72 9.86 7.18
C GLY A 140 -2.54 11.05 8.13
N LYS A 141 -1.64 10.95 9.11
CA LYS A 141 -1.29 12.06 10.00
C LYS A 141 -0.57 13.22 9.28
N ALA A 142 0.04 12.93 8.14
CA ALA A 142 0.70 13.90 7.30
C ALA A 142 -0.20 14.39 6.14
N GLY A 143 -1.36 13.78 5.92
CA GLY A 143 -2.24 14.07 4.79
C GLY A 143 -1.61 13.70 3.44
N ILE A 144 -0.76 12.66 3.40
CA ILE A 144 -0.06 12.21 2.20
C ILE A 144 -0.23 10.71 2.04
N ASP A 145 -0.66 10.31 0.83
CA ASP A 145 -0.71 8.93 0.38
C ASP A 145 0.30 8.72 -0.75
N PHE A 146 0.89 7.54 -0.79
CA PHE A 146 1.69 7.09 -1.91
C PHE A 146 0.94 5.99 -2.66
N ARG A 147 0.70 6.20 -3.93
CA ARG A 147 0.07 5.25 -4.85
C ARG A 147 1.15 4.62 -5.72
N GLY A 148 1.63 3.48 -5.28
CA GLY A 148 2.57 2.61 -5.98
C GLY A 148 1.88 1.36 -6.51
N ASP A 149 2.58 0.22 -6.46
CA ASP A 149 2.01 -1.06 -6.88
C ASP A 149 0.76 -1.41 -6.08
N ARG A 150 -0.18 -2.09 -6.77
CA ARG A 150 -1.50 -2.48 -6.23
C ARG A 150 -2.38 -1.29 -5.84
N GLY A 151 -2.06 -0.09 -6.35
CA GLY A 151 -2.86 1.10 -6.22
C GLY A 151 -3.45 1.53 -7.54
N TYR A 152 -4.29 2.56 -7.49
CA TYR A 152 -4.77 3.27 -8.66
C TYR A 152 -5.04 4.72 -8.33
N ILE A 153 -5.15 5.55 -9.36
CA ILE A 153 -5.45 6.97 -9.27
C ILE A 153 -6.45 7.36 -10.36
N ILE A 154 -7.24 8.40 -10.11
CA ILE A 154 -8.09 9.02 -11.15
C ILE A 154 -7.25 10.06 -11.89
N VAL A 155 -7.29 10.01 -13.22
CA VAL A 155 -6.47 10.85 -14.08
C VAL A 155 -7.29 11.88 -14.87
N PRO A 156 -6.69 12.99 -15.29
CA PRO A 156 -7.32 13.96 -16.20
C PRO A 156 -7.81 13.28 -17.51
N PRO A 157 -8.86 13.80 -18.14
CA PRO A 157 -9.71 14.94 -17.80
C PRO A 157 -10.91 14.55 -16.90
N SER A 158 -10.77 13.53 -16.08
CA SER A 158 -11.80 13.10 -15.13
C SER A 158 -12.25 14.24 -14.22
N ARG A 159 -13.44 14.09 -13.63
CA ARG A 159 -14.06 15.13 -12.82
C ARG A 159 -14.75 14.56 -11.60
N ARG A 160 -14.95 15.39 -10.60
CA ARG A 160 -15.79 15.08 -9.44
C ARG A 160 -16.93 16.08 -9.32
N ARG A 161 -18.00 15.64 -8.69
CA ARG A 161 -19.09 16.55 -8.32
C ARG A 161 -18.80 17.08 -6.91
N ILE A 162 -18.54 18.38 -6.80
CA ILE A 162 -18.31 19.10 -5.55
C ILE A 162 -19.34 20.22 -5.49
N ASP A 163 -20.15 20.26 -4.44
CA ASP A 163 -21.21 21.26 -4.23
C ASP A 163 -22.10 21.49 -5.47
N GLY A 164 -22.44 20.38 -6.13
CA GLY A 164 -23.27 20.40 -7.34
C GLY A 164 -22.54 20.71 -8.65
N GLN A 165 -21.29 21.18 -8.60
CA GLN A 165 -20.51 21.53 -9.79
C GLN A 165 -19.52 20.41 -10.18
N HIS A 166 -19.21 20.32 -11.47
CA HIS A 166 -18.18 19.43 -11.98
C HIS A 166 -16.81 20.10 -11.92
N VAL A 167 -15.93 19.62 -11.06
CA VAL A 167 -14.54 20.09 -10.92
C VAL A 167 -13.60 19.05 -11.48
N LEU A 168 -12.68 19.47 -12.34
CA LEU A 168 -11.76 18.59 -13.07
C LEU A 168 -10.51 18.24 -12.25
N TYR A 169 -9.96 17.07 -12.53
CA TYR A 169 -8.55 16.79 -12.28
C TYR A 169 -7.75 17.57 -13.33
N ASN A 170 -7.01 18.59 -12.91
CA ASN A 170 -6.40 19.56 -13.81
C ASN A 170 -4.87 19.50 -13.79
N PRO A 171 -4.19 19.17 -14.91
CA PRO A 171 -2.75 19.30 -15.00
C PRO A 171 -2.33 20.76 -14.79
N THR A 172 -1.41 21.01 -13.85
CA THR A 172 -0.95 22.36 -13.50
C THR A 172 0.48 22.61 -13.91
N ALA A 173 1.30 21.57 -14.01
CA ALA A 173 2.67 21.69 -14.46
C ALA A 173 3.20 20.37 -15.03
N PHE A 174 4.13 20.52 -15.95
CA PHE A 174 4.95 19.44 -16.51
C PHE A 174 6.41 19.80 -16.31
N ALA A 175 7.21 18.85 -15.84
CA ALA A 175 8.63 19.09 -15.62
C ALA A 175 9.35 19.42 -16.94
N PRO A 176 10.23 20.41 -16.93
CA PRO A 176 11.02 20.79 -18.12
C PRO A 176 12.20 19.85 -18.38
N THR A 177 12.69 19.18 -17.33
CA THR A 177 13.91 18.36 -17.33
C THR A 177 13.63 16.91 -17.02
N ASP A 178 14.69 16.09 -17.01
CA ASP A 178 14.62 14.67 -16.74
C ASP A 178 14.04 14.39 -15.34
N SER A 179 13.00 13.57 -15.33
CA SER A 179 12.38 13.06 -14.14
C SER A 179 13.22 11.95 -13.49
N ARG A 180 13.07 11.76 -12.19
CA ARG A 180 13.73 10.71 -11.43
C ARG A 180 12.73 9.91 -10.63
N THR A 181 13.06 8.66 -10.37
CA THR A 181 12.28 7.80 -9.47
C THR A 181 12.27 8.37 -8.07
N LEU A 182 11.13 8.22 -7.39
CA LEU A 182 10.98 8.63 -6.01
C LEU A 182 11.47 7.54 -5.06
N GLU A 183 12.26 7.92 -4.05
CA GLU A 183 12.63 7.06 -2.93
C GLU A 183 11.46 6.96 -1.92
N ALA A 184 10.43 6.20 -2.30
CA ALA A 184 9.16 6.14 -1.56
C ALA A 184 9.31 5.71 -0.09
N GLY A 185 10.28 4.84 0.21
CA GLY A 185 10.60 4.41 1.57
C GLY A 185 11.15 5.55 2.43
N ARG A 186 12.10 6.32 1.89
CA ARG A 186 12.66 7.49 2.60
C ARG A 186 11.61 8.57 2.85
N LEU A 187 10.73 8.81 1.87
CA LEU A 187 9.62 9.75 2.06
C LEU A 187 8.67 9.27 3.17
N ARG A 188 8.31 7.98 3.18
CA ARG A 188 7.48 7.39 4.22
C ARG A 188 8.09 7.56 5.62
N ASP A 189 9.36 7.19 5.77
CA ASP A 189 10.07 7.26 7.06
C ASP A 189 10.19 8.72 7.56
N PHE A 190 10.27 9.69 6.65
CA PHE A 190 10.26 11.11 6.98
C PHE A 190 8.87 11.60 7.43
N LEU A 191 7.79 11.17 6.76
CA LEU A 191 6.43 11.61 7.03
C LEU A 191 5.79 10.91 8.22
N ASP A 192 6.13 9.63 8.44
CA ASP A 192 5.65 8.79 9.53
C ASP A 192 6.85 8.04 10.16
N PRO A 193 7.72 8.77 10.89
CA PRO A 193 8.91 8.17 11.48
C PRO A 193 8.49 7.09 12.47
N LYS A 194 9.00 5.88 12.25
CA LYS A 194 8.82 4.79 13.21
C LYS A 194 9.41 5.22 14.55
N PRO A 195 8.68 5.09 15.65
CA PRO A 195 9.25 5.35 16.95
C PRO A 195 10.50 4.48 17.11
N PRO A 196 11.58 5.02 17.72
CA PRO A 196 12.77 4.23 17.97
C PRO A 196 12.37 2.95 18.68
N PRO A 197 12.99 1.79 18.36
CA PRO A 197 12.71 0.55 19.06
C PRO A 197 12.84 0.84 20.54
N ARG A 198 11.74 0.66 21.28
CA ARG A 198 11.81 0.81 22.74
C ARG A 198 12.93 -0.10 23.21
N PRO A 199 13.89 0.40 24.00
CA PRO A 199 14.94 -0.45 24.56
C PRO A 199 14.22 -1.63 25.20
N ARG A 200 14.58 -2.85 24.79
CA ARG A 200 14.09 -4.05 25.46
C ARG A 200 14.37 -3.83 26.92
N ARG A 201 13.33 -3.64 27.73
CA ARG A 201 13.48 -3.63 29.18
C ARG A 201 14.04 -5.00 29.51
N THR A 202 15.36 -5.08 29.76
CA THR A 202 16.02 -6.19 30.42
C THR A 202 15.69 -6.12 31.90
N GLY A 203 14.40 -6.14 32.20
CA GLY A 203 13.92 -6.37 33.55
C GLY A 203 13.48 -7.82 33.63
N PRO A 204 13.34 -8.40 34.82
CA PRO A 204 12.88 -9.76 34.97
C PRO A 204 11.60 -9.92 34.15
N THR A 205 11.58 -10.90 33.25
CA THR A 205 10.43 -11.25 32.43
C THR A 205 9.28 -11.44 33.41
N ALA A 206 8.30 -10.54 33.40
CA ALA A 206 7.10 -10.71 34.20
C ALA A 206 6.59 -12.13 33.90
N ALA A 207 6.29 -12.89 34.95
CA ALA A 207 5.81 -14.26 34.81
C ALA A 207 4.74 -14.32 33.71
N PRO A 208 4.73 -15.32 32.84
CA PRO A 208 3.77 -15.46 31.73
C PRO A 208 2.32 -15.18 32.17
N GLU A 209 1.97 -15.54 33.38
CA GLU A 209 0.69 -15.28 34.03
C GLU A 209 0.37 -13.79 34.19
N ALA A 210 1.32 -12.97 34.68
CA ALA A 210 1.12 -11.53 34.86
C ALA A 210 1.00 -10.77 33.54
N MET A 211 1.50 -11.32 32.42
CA MET A 211 1.27 -10.81 31.08
C MET A 211 -0.11 -11.20 30.58
N ALA A 212 -0.52 -12.44 30.80
CA ALA A 212 -1.82 -12.95 30.41
C ALA A 212 -2.96 -12.16 31.11
N ASP A 213 -2.85 -11.88 32.39
CA ASP A 213 -3.80 -11.07 33.13
C ASP A 213 -3.93 -9.64 32.60
N ARG A 214 -2.80 -9.00 32.25
CA ARG A 214 -2.82 -7.65 31.65
C ARG A 214 -3.47 -7.64 30.28
N LEU A 215 -3.26 -8.66 29.47
CA LEU A 215 -3.91 -8.79 28.16
C LEU A 215 -5.41 -9.05 28.30
N ALA A 216 -5.82 -9.89 29.25
CA ALA A 216 -7.21 -10.12 29.55
C ALA A 216 -7.92 -8.84 30.02
N ALA A 217 -7.34 -8.10 30.97
CA ALA A 217 -7.87 -6.82 31.44
C ALA A 217 -7.93 -5.77 30.31
N TRP A 218 -7.03 -5.83 29.34
CA TRP A 218 -7.05 -4.96 28.19
C TRP A 218 -8.17 -5.34 27.20
N VAL A 219 -8.40 -6.64 26.95
CA VAL A 219 -9.50 -7.15 26.10
C VAL A 219 -10.86 -6.76 26.69
N ALA A 220 -11.04 -6.92 28.00
CA ALA A 220 -12.29 -6.59 28.68
C ALA A 220 -12.75 -5.14 28.48
N ARG A 221 -11.83 -4.23 28.17
CA ARG A 221 -12.11 -2.78 27.96
C ARG A 221 -12.30 -2.40 26.48
N ARG A 222 -12.36 -3.35 25.55
CA ARG A 222 -12.58 -3.04 24.13
C ARG A 222 -14.02 -2.68 23.84
N GLN A 223 -14.19 -1.63 23.02
CA GLN A 223 -15.51 -1.15 22.61
C GLN A 223 -16.05 -1.95 21.42
N GLU A 224 -17.33 -1.81 21.16
CA GLU A 224 -17.98 -2.39 19.98
C GLU A 224 -17.26 -1.94 18.69
N GLY A 225 -17.03 -2.90 17.79
CA GLY A 225 -16.21 -2.70 16.59
C GLY A 225 -14.72 -3.06 16.76
N GLU A 226 -14.17 -3.03 18.00
CA GLU A 226 -12.76 -3.36 18.26
C GLU A 226 -12.55 -4.67 19.00
N ARG A 227 -13.63 -5.28 19.53
CA ARG A 227 -13.59 -6.42 20.46
C ARG A 227 -12.87 -7.63 19.87
N ASN A 228 -13.29 -8.04 18.67
CA ASN A 228 -12.75 -9.24 18.03
C ASN A 228 -11.30 -9.04 17.55
N ALA A 229 -10.98 -7.86 17.00
CA ALA A 229 -9.62 -7.51 16.62
C ALA A 229 -8.68 -7.43 17.84
N GLY A 230 -9.17 -6.89 18.97
CA GLY A 230 -8.45 -6.86 20.23
C GLY A 230 -8.18 -8.24 20.79
N LEU A 231 -9.18 -9.12 20.79
CA LEU A 231 -9.04 -10.51 21.20
C LEU A 231 -8.02 -11.25 20.33
N PHE A 232 -8.11 -11.11 19.01
CA PHE A 232 -7.17 -11.72 18.07
C PHE A 232 -5.73 -11.28 18.35
N TRP A 233 -5.50 -9.97 18.51
CA TRP A 233 -4.18 -9.44 18.82
C TRP A 233 -3.63 -9.95 20.16
N ALA A 234 -4.45 -9.98 21.21
CA ALA A 234 -4.04 -10.49 22.52
C ALA A 234 -3.68 -11.98 22.47
N ALA A 235 -4.47 -12.79 21.76
CA ALA A 235 -4.18 -14.20 21.54
C ALA A 235 -2.89 -14.43 20.74
N CYS A 236 -2.60 -13.63 19.70
CA CYS A 236 -1.32 -13.67 19.01
C CYS A 236 -0.15 -13.37 19.97
N LYS A 237 -0.30 -12.37 20.85
CA LYS A 237 0.73 -12.04 21.83
C LYS A 237 1.00 -13.18 22.84
N LEU A 238 -0.03 -13.86 23.29
CA LEU A 238 0.13 -15.03 24.13
C LEU A 238 0.82 -16.19 23.40
N ALA A 239 0.44 -16.45 22.15
CA ALA A 239 1.08 -17.46 21.30
C ALA A 239 2.56 -17.15 21.02
N GLU A 240 2.91 -15.88 20.68
CA GLU A 240 4.29 -15.43 20.48
C GLU A 240 5.18 -15.58 21.72
N ASN A 241 4.58 -15.58 22.91
CA ASN A 241 5.25 -15.78 24.18
C ASN A 241 5.18 -17.24 24.69
N GLY A 242 4.70 -18.16 23.86
CA GLY A 242 4.73 -19.58 24.13
C GLY A 242 3.65 -20.10 25.09
N LEU A 243 2.62 -19.29 25.41
CA LEU A 243 1.51 -19.78 26.19
C LEU A 243 0.71 -20.81 25.37
N PRO A 244 0.36 -22.00 25.92
CA PRO A 244 -0.50 -22.97 25.23
C PRO A 244 -1.85 -22.36 24.85
N ARG A 245 -2.42 -22.83 23.74
CA ARG A 245 -3.69 -22.28 23.24
C ARG A 245 -4.84 -22.40 24.22
N ASP A 246 -4.91 -23.53 24.91
CA ASP A 246 -6.03 -23.83 25.84
C ASP A 246 -5.91 -22.92 27.08
N ASP A 247 -4.71 -22.71 27.62
CA ASP A 247 -4.44 -21.76 28.71
C ASP A 247 -4.77 -20.30 28.28
N ALA A 248 -4.46 -19.94 27.05
CA ALA A 248 -4.81 -18.62 26.51
C ALA A 248 -6.32 -18.44 26.33
N LEU A 249 -7.04 -19.51 25.98
CA LEU A 249 -8.49 -19.50 25.91
C LEU A 249 -9.10 -19.29 27.30
N ASP A 250 -8.63 -20.01 28.30
CA ASP A 250 -9.11 -19.88 29.67
C ASP A 250 -8.94 -18.46 30.22
N VAL A 251 -7.77 -17.87 30.00
CA VAL A 251 -7.48 -16.48 30.45
C VAL A 251 -8.30 -15.43 29.71
N LEU A 252 -8.50 -15.59 28.39
CA LEU A 252 -9.15 -14.57 27.57
C LEU A 252 -10.67 -14.72 27.51
N GLN A 253 -11.25 -15.90 27.83
CA GLN A 253 -12.67 -16.19 27.67
C GLN A 253 -13.55 -15.26 28.50
N ALA A 254 -13.28 -15.14 29.80
CA ALA A 254 -14.06 -14.29 30.70
C ALA A 254 -13.97 -12.80 30.29
N ALA A 255 -12.78 -12.35 29.91
CA ALA A 255 -12.53 -10.98 29.49
C ALA A 255 -13.23 -10.62 28.14
N ALA A 256 -13.20 -11.54 27.19
CA ALA A 256 -13.84 -11.36 25.89
C ALA A 256 -15.37 -11.46 25.99
N ALA A 257 -15.88 -12.33 26.83
CA ALA A 257 -17.33 -12.43 27.16
C ALA A 257 -17.81 -11.14 27.84
N HIS A 258 -17.02 -10.58 28.78
CA HIS A 258 -17.32 -9.28 29.40
C HIS A 258 -17.36 -8.15 28.39
N ALA A 259 -16.48 -8.17 27.39
CA ALA A 259 -16.51 -7.24 26.27
C ALA A 259 -17.72 -7.46 25.32
N GLY A 260 -18.50 -8.54 25.47
CA GLY A 260 -19.70 -8.84 24.71
C GLY A 260 -19.47 -9.71 23.46
N LEU A 261 -18.40 -10.51 23.43
CA LEU A 261 -18.18 -11.54 22.39
C LEU A 261 -18.84 -12.86 22.78
N GLY A 262 -19.41 -13.56 21.79
CA GLY A 262 -20.01 -14.88 21.99
C GLY A 262 -18.95 -15.98 22.09
N GLU A 263 -19.25 -17.06 22.82
CA GLU A 263 -18.32 -18.17 23.09
C GLU A 263 -17.73 -18.81 21.83
N ARG A 264 -18.57 -19.02 20.79
CA ARG A 264 -18.11 -19.56 19.50
C ARG A 264 -17.15 -18.61 18.78
N GLU A 265 -17.41 -17.32 18.86
CA GLU A 265 -16.57 -16.27 18.29
C GLU A 265 -15.22 -16.22 19.02
N ILE A 266 -15.21 -16.25 20.33
CA ILE A 266 -14.01 -16.26 21.15
C ILE A 266 -13.12 -17.44 20.78
N THR A 267 -13.67 -18.65 20.79
CA THR A 267 -12.93 -19.89 20.46
C THR A 267 -12.37 -19.86 19.05
N THR A 268 -13.16 -19.38 18.09
CA THR A 268 -12.74 -19.28 16.68
C THR A 268 -11.61 -18.27 16.51
N THR A 269 -11.71 -17.12 17.17
CA THR A 269 -10.73 -16.05 17.09
C THR A 269 -9.39 -16.45 17.70
N VAL A 270 -9.40 -17.05 18.90
CA VAL A 270 -8.19 -17.56 19.55
C VAL A 270 -7.53 -18.63 18.70
N ARG A 271 -8.29 -19.60 18.17
CA ARG A 271 -7.76 -20.63 17.25
C ARG A 271 -7.12 -20.04 16.02
N SER A 272 -7.73 -19.01 15.42
CA SER A 272 -7.22 -18.33 14.24
C SER A 272 -5.91 -17.59 14.52
N ALA A 273 -5.79 -16.95 15.68
CA ALA A 273 -4.59 -16.26 16.13
C ALA A 273 -3.40 -17.22 16.29
N TYR A 274 -3.62 -18.36 16.95
CA TYR A 274 -2.60 -19.40 17.13
C TYR A 274 -2.15 -20.02 15.81
N ARG A 275 -3.06 -20.21 14.86
CA ARG A 275 -2.72 -20.67 13.53
C ARG A 275 -1.86 -19.64 12.78
N ALA A 276 -2.21 -18.36 12.86
CA ALA A 276 -1.48 -17.29 12.21
C ALA A 276 -0.02 -17.17 12.72
N VAL A 277 0.20 -17.33 14.01
CA VAL A 277 1.55 -17.34 14.61
C VAL A 277 2.32 -18.61 14.24
N GLY A 278 1.68 -19.79 14.23
CA GLY A 278 2.32 -21.07 13.91
C GLY A 278 2.69 -21.25 12.42
N THR A 279 2.11 -20.45 11.51
CA THR A 279 2.42 -20.45 10.07
C THR A 279 3.44 -19.38 9.66
N ALA A 280 3.83 -18.48 10.57
CA ALA A 280 4.90 -17.50 10.31
C ALA A 280 6.25 -18.23 10.26
N PRO A 281 7.11 -18.02 9.22
CA PRO A 281 8.44 -18.58 9.20
C PRO A 281 9.21 -18.07 10.42
N PRO A 282 10.06 -18.90 11.07
CA PRO A 282 10.82 -18.49 12.24
C PRO A 282 11.72 -17.32 11.86
N THR A 283 11.50 -16.16 12.46
CA THR A 283 12.45 -15.05 12.40
C THR A 283 13.75 -15.53 13.04
N ALA A 284 14.79 -15.68 12.22
CA ALA A 284 16.12 -16.08 12.65
C ALA A 284 16.64 -15.13 13.74
N THR A 285 16.49 -15.56 14.99
CA THR A 285 17.16 -14.95 16.13
C THR A 285 18.50 -15.62 16.28
N GLY A 286 19.59 -14.83 16.16
CA GLY A 286 20.97 -15.23 16.08
C GLY A 286 21.39 -16.32 17.07
N ALA A 287 22.08 -17.31 16.54
CA ALA A 287 22.93 -18.20 17.30
C ALA A 287 24.38 -17.93 16.86
N GLY A 288 25.19 -17.55 17.86
CA GLY A 288 26.56 -17.18 17.73
C GLY A 288 27.47 -18.31 17.25
N SER A 289 28.49 -17.85 16.60
CA SER A 289 29.73 -18.51 16.23
C SER A 289 30.22 -19.52 17.27
N ARG A 290 30.53 -20.74 16.83
CA ARG A 290 31.68 -21.50 17.34
C ARG A 290 32.36 -22.21 16.18
N PHE A 291 33.67 -21.95 16.09
CA PHE A 291 34.70 -22.53 15.24
C PHE A 291 34.72 -24.07 15.33
N GLY A 292 34.96 -24.71 14.19
CA GLY A 292 35.30 -26.12 14.11
C GLY A 292 35.71 -26.48 12.68
N ALA A 293 36.99 -26.37 12.38
CA ALA A 293 37.57 -26.77 11.12
C ALA A 293 37.51 -28.31 10.96
N SER A 294 37.11 -28.80 9.79
CA SER A 294 37.54 -30.09 9.24
C SER A 294 37.29 -30.12 7.74
N ARG A 295 38.39 -30.18 6.98
CA ARG A 295 38.44 -30.40 5.53
C ARG A 295 38.00 -31.84 5.22
N PRO A 296 37.24 -32.10 4.18
CA PRO A 296 37.23 -33.41 3.54
C PRO A 296 38.15 -33.44 2.32
N VAL A 297 38.91 -34.52 2.28
CA VAL A 297 39.87 -34.98 1.28
C VAL A 297 39.14 -35.20 -0.06
N VAL A 298 39.76 -34.66 -1.13
CA VAL A 298 39.44 -34.97 -2.51
C VAL A 298 39.89 -36.41 -2.82
N ARG A 299 38.98 -37.26 -3.26
CA ARG A 299 39.28 -38.54 -3.91
C ARG A 299 38.91 -38.44 -5.39
N ALA A 300 39.92 -38.45 -6.21
CA ALA A 300 39.82 -38.61 -7.65
C ALA A 300 39.33 -40.02 -8.00
N ALA A 301 38.47 -40.13 -9.01
CA ALA A 301 38.10 -41.37 -9.70
C ALA A 301 38.35 -41.25 -11.22
N PRO A 302 38.74 -42.34 -11.88
CA PRO A 302 39.51 -42.30 -13.11
C PRO A 302 38.66 -42.21 -14.38
N ALA A 303 39.33 -41.76 -15.46
CA ALA A 303 38.85 -41.74 -16.83
C ALA A 303 38.69 -43.17 -17.41
N ARG A 304 37.61 -43.31 -18.17
CA ARG A 304 37.46 -44.25 -19.31
C ARG A 304 36.66 -43.44 -20.33
N GLY A 305 37.01 -43.21 -21.55
CA GLY A 305 37.73 -43.91 -22.58
C GLY A 305 36.76 -44.53 -23.56
N LEU A 306 36.64 -43.91 -24.74
CA LEU A 306 36.33 -44.49 -26.05
C LEU A 306 34.90 -45.06 -26.31
N GLY A 307 34.34 -44.53 -27.39
CA GLY A 307 33.22 -45.03 -28.20
C GLY A 307 32.69 -43.91 -29.06
#